data_26a2dcfa1de5688e63b0756e7c3a2a25
#
_entry.id   26a2dcfa1de5688e63b0756e7c3a2a25
#
_cell.length_a   1.000
_cell.length_b   1.000
_cell.length_c   1.000
_cell.angle_alpha   90.00
_cell.angle_beta   90.00
_cell.angle_gamma   90.00
#
_symmetry.space_group_name_H-M   'P 1'
#
loop_
_entity.id
_entity.type
_entity.pdbx_description
1 polymer ?
#
loop_
_entity_poly.entity_id
_entity_poly.type
_entity_poly.pdbx_seq_one_letter_code
_entity_poly.pdbx_strand_id
1 'polypeptide(L)'
;MELLRLVIAGLPPTANQMYRTGRQGQRYKRAEVEEWQSGVAERMRQEWNKPLAFMGEVEVRIEFRVKGGRRWDIDNRLKALLDCLEYGRVIKDDAQIARIQASRVTGTESETVIEMREYSYM
;
A
#
# COMPACT_ATOMS: atom_id res chain seq x y z
N MET A 1 5.70 17.60 -5.58
CA MET A 1 4.38 17.58 -6.26
C MET A 1 3.65 16.29 -5.94
N GLU A 2 2.45 16.42 -5.41
CA GLU A 2 1.62 15.27 -5.10
C GLU A 2 1.05 14.66 -6.38
N LEU A 3 1.26 13.36 -6.55
CA LEU A 3 0.78 12.63 -7.72
C LEU A 3 -0.49 11.83 -7.43
N LEU A 4 -0.60 11.35 -6.19
CA LEU A 4 -1.72 10.51 -5.77
C LEU A 4 -1.95 10.66 -4.28
N ARG A 5 -3.20 10.68 -3.84
CA ARG A 5 -3.57 10.60 -2.44
C ARG A 5 -4.83 9.78 -2.30
N LEU A 6 -4.81 8.81 -1.39
CA LEU A 6 -5.94 7.93 -1.18
C LEU A 6 -6.12 7.64 0.30
N VAL A 7 -7.36 7.66 0.76
CA VAL A 7 -7.74 7.22 2.10
C VAL A 7 -8.48 5.90 1.98
N ILE A 8 -7.98 4.89 2.67
CA ILE A 8 -8.51 3.53 2.62
C ILE A 8 -9.10 3.18 3.98
N ALA A 9 -10.32 2.70 4.01
CA ALA A 9 -10.93 2.22 5.26
C ALA A 9 -10.17 0.99 5.75
N GLY A 10 -9.87 0.96 7.06
CA GLY A 10 -9.15 -0.15 7.68
C GLY A 10 -7.65 -0.10 7.46
N LEU A 11 -7.01 -1.21 7.74
CA LEU A 11 -5.57 -1.37 7.67
C LEU A 11 -5.22 -2.49 6.68
N PRO A 12 -4.07 -2.38 5.99
CA PRO A 12 -3.63 -3.45 5.09
C PRO A 12 -3.41 -4.76 5.83
N PRO A 13 -3.54 -5.90 5.16
CA PRO A 13 -3.16 -7.18 5.75
C PRO A 13 -1.68 -7.19 6.15
N THR A 14 -1.35 -7.95 7.19
CA THR A 14 0.04 -8.12 7.60
C THR A 14 0.77 -9.07 6.65
N ALA A 15 2.11 -8.99 6.64
CA ALA A 15 2.93 -9.92 5.85
C ALA A 15 2.64 -11.37 6.21
N ASN A 16 2.37 -11.66 7.49
CA ASN A 16 2.05 -13.01 7.94
C ASN A 16 0.69 -13.51 7.42
N GLN A 17 -0.23 -12.60 7.11
CA GLN A 17 -1.55 -12.94 6.60
C GLN A 17 -1.58 -13.12 5.08
N MET A 18 -0.54 -12.68 4.37
CA MET A 18 -0.57 -12.64 2.91
C MET A 18 -0.58 -14.02 2.26
N TYR A 19 0.09 -14.99 2.87
CA TYR A 19 0.30 -16.29 2.26
C TYR A 19 -0.11 -17.42 3.20
N ARG A 20 -0.48 -18.54 2.61
CA ARG A 20 -0.64 -19.83 3.30
C ARG A 20 0.17 -20.88 2.58
N THR A 21 0.52 -21.94 3.30
CA THR A 21 1.27 -23.08 2.74
C THR A 21 0.30 -24.18 2.33
N GLY A 22 0.41 -24.67 1.11
CA GLY A 22 -0.34 -25.82 0.63
C GLY A 22 0.24 -27.14 1.12
N ARG A 23 -0.47 -28.24 0.83
CA ARG A 23 -0.09 -29.59 1.29
C ARG A 23 1.30 -30.04 0.83
N GLN A 24 1.74 -29.53 -0.31
CA GLN A 24 3.04 -29.90 -0.89
C GLN A 24 4.11 -28.82 -0.65
N GLY A 25 3.90 -27.95 0.32
CA GLY A 25 4.83 -26.89 0.66
C GLY A 25 4.79 -25.64 -0.22
N GLN A 26 3.94 -25.61 -1.25
CA GLN A 26 3.80 -24.42 -2.08
C GLN A 26 3.08 -23.30 -1.33
N ARG A 27 3.42 -22.07 -1.67
CA ARG A 27 2.82 -20.89 -1.06
C ARG A 27 1.70 -20.34 -1.94
N TYR A 28 0.59 -20.02 -1.31
CA TYR A 28 -0.56 -19.41 -1.97
C TYR A 28 -0.88 -18.09 -1.27
N LYS A 29 -1.18 -17.06 -2.06
CA LYS A 29 -1.74 -15.83 -1.50
C LYS A 29 -3.17 -16.12 -1.03
N ARG A 30 -3.51 -15.65 0.16
CA ARG A 30 -4.86 -15.84 0.70
C ARG A 30 -5.88 -15.08 -0.13
N ALA A 31 -7.05 -15.69 -0.35
CA ALA A 31 -8.11 -15.10 -1.17
C ALA A 31 -8.55 -13.72 -0.66
N GLU A 32 -8.69 -13.57 0.65
CA GLU A 32 -9.09 -12.29 1.26
C GLU A 32 -8.05 -11.20 1.05
N VAL A 33 -6.77 -11.56 0.96
CA VAL A 33 -5.69 -10.62 0.68
C VAL A 33 -5.76 -10.17 -0.79
N GLU A 34 -5.96 -11.12 -1.70
CA GLU A 34 -6.11 -10.81 -3.12
C GLU A 34 -7.29 -9.89 -3.36
N GLU A 35 -8.40 -10.15 -2.70
CA GLU A 35 -9.60 -9.32 -2.80
C GLU A 35 -9.34 -7.91 -2.29
N TRP A 36 -8.68 -7.78 -1.12
CA TRP A 36 -8.32 -6.49 -0.56
C TRP A 36 -7.41 -5.72 -1.51
N GLN A 37 -6.36 -6.39 -2.02
CA GLN A 37 -5.40 -5.76 -2.94
C GLN A 37 -6.07 -5.36 -4.26
N SER A 38 -6.92 -6.19 -4.81
CA SER A 38 -7.66 -5.85 -6.04
C SER A 38 -8.53 -4.63 -5.86
N GLY A 39 -9.24 -4.55 -4.73
CA GLY A 39 -10.10 -3.40 -4.44
C GLY A 39 -9.31 -2.10 -4.28
N VAL A 40 -8.20 -2.16 -3.55
CA VAL A 40 -7.35 -0.99 -3.34
C VAL A 40 -6.65 -0.58 -4.63
N ALA A 41 -6.12 -1.54 -5.37
CA ALA A 41 -5.48 -1.28 -6.67
C ALA A 41 -6.44 -0.60 -7.65
N GLU A 42 -7.68 -1.05 -7.69
CA GLU A 42 -8.73 -0.43 -8.51
C GLU A 42 -8.96 1.03 -8.12
N ARG A 43 -9.04 1.31 -6.82
CA ARG A 43 -9.20 2.69 -6.34
C ARG A 43 -7.98 3.55 -6.67
N MET A 44 -6.78 3.00 -6.54
CA MET A 44 -5.55 3.68 -6.92
C MET A 44 -5.53 4.00 -8.40
N ARG A 45 -5.97 3.05 -9.22
CA ARG A 45 -6.05 3.23 -10.67
C ARG A 45 -7.03 4.34 -11.04
N GLN A 46 -8.18 4.37 -10.40
CA GLN A 46 -9.19 5.41 -10.63
C GLN A 46 -8.69 6.79 -10.21
N GLU A 47 -8.03 6.87 -9.05
CA GLU A 47 -7.49 8.13 -8.54
C GLU A 47 -6.35 8.63 -9.41
N TRP A 48 -5.49 7.73 -9.90
CA TRP A 48 -4.39 8.08 -10.81
C TRP A 48 -4.92 8.66 -12.12
N ASN A 49 -5.93 8.05 -12.68
CA ASN A 49 -6.69 8.55 -13.83
C ASN A 49 -5.84 8.99 -15.01
N LYS A 50 -4.77 8.27 -15.31
CA LYS A 50 -3.89 8.51 -16.46
C LYS A 50 -3.66 7.18 -17.17
N PRO A 51 -3.50 7.22 -18.53
CA PRO A 51 -3.36 5.97 -19.28
C PRO A 51 -2.05 5.22 -19.04
N LEU A 52 -1.00 5.95 -18.65
CA LEU A 52 0.33 5.35 -18.41
C LEU A 52 0.74 5.51 -16.96
N ALA A 53 1.47 4.51 -16.46
CA ALA A 53 2.08 4.57 -15.14
C ALA A 53 3.14 5.68 -15.09
N PHE A 54 3.37 6.22 -13.89
CA PHE A 54 4.46 7.17 -13.68
C PHE A 54 5.80 6.43 -13.86
N MET A 55 6.71 7.02 -14.61
CA MET A 55 7.96 6.35 -14.96
C MET A 55 9.17 6.79 -14.15
N GLY A 56 9.07 7.89 -13.42
CA GLY A 56 10.16 8.40 -12.60
C GLY A 56 10.21 7.79 -11.21
N GLU A 57 11.18 8.22 -10.43
CA GLU A 57 11.26 7.82 -9.02
C GLU A 57 10.22 8.56 -8.19
N VAL A 58 9.69 7.86 -7.19
CA VAL A 58 8.64 8.40 -6.33
C VAL A 58 9.02 8.24 -4.86
N GLU A 59 8.44 9.09 -4.02
CA GLU A 59 8.39 8.88 -2.59
C GLU A 59 6.96 8.60 -2.18
N VAL A 60 6.81 7.74 -1.18
CA VAL A 60 5.51 7.34 -0.68
C VAL A 60 5.42 7.67 0.81
N ARG A 61 4.37 8.36 1.19
CA ARG A 61 4.05 8.65 2.59
C ARG A 61 2.82 7.87 3.00
N ILE A 62 2.90 7.20 4.13
CA ILE A 62 1.82 6.36 4.63
C ILE A 62 1.56 6.72 6.08
N GLU A 63 0.30 6.94 6.41
CA GLU A 63 -0.13 7.14 7.78
C GLU A 63 -1.16 6.07 8.11
N PHE A 64 -0.83 5.23 9.09
CA PHE A 64 -1.78 4.25 9.62
C PHE A 64 -2.46 4.87 10.84
N ARG A 65 -3.74 5.16 10.71
CA ARG A 65 -4.58 5.65 11.81
C ARG A 65 -5.20 4.45 12.49
N VAL A 66 -4.92 4.28 13.76
CA VAL A 66 -5.29 3.05 14.48
C VAL A 66 -6.24 3.40 15.61
N LYS A 67 -7.44 2.83 15.56
CA LYS A 67 -8.40 2.99 16.62
C LYS A 67 -7.90 2.30 17.89
N GLY A 68 -7.94 3.02 19.01
CA GLY A 68 -7.55 2.46 20.30
C GLY A 68 -6.05 2.40 20.59
N GLY A 69 -5.21 2.88 19.69
CA GLY A 69 -3.76 3.00 19.95
C GLY A 69 -3.00 1.69 20.09
N ARG A 70 -3.50 0.60 19.52
CA ARG A 70 -2.85 -0.70 19.58
C ARG A 70 -1.49 -0.67 18.89
N ARG A 71 -0.47 -1.28 19.49
CA ARG A 71 0.89 -1.35 18.93
C ARG A 71 1.03 -2.53 17.97
N TRP A 72 1.78 -2.32 16.90
CA TRP A 72 2.18 -3.35 15.95
C TRP A 72 3.32 -2.79 15.08
N ASP A 73 4.02 -3.68 14.38
CA ASP A 73 5.15 -3.29 13.54
C ASP A 73 4.64 -2.65 12.25
N ILE A 74 5.11 -1.45 11.96
CA ILE A 74 4.71 -0.68 10.77
C ILE A 74 5.07 -1.45 9.50
N ASP A 75 6.28 -1.98 9.41
CA ASP A 75 6.77 -2.66 8.21
C ASP A 75 5.93 -3.90 7.87
N ASN A 76 5.30 -4.51 8.86
CA ASN A 76 4.51 -5.71 8.66
C ASN A 76 3.27 -5.49 7.79
N ARG A 77 2.86 -4.24 7.56
CA ARG A 77 1.68 -3.90 6.75
C ARG A 77 2.02 -3.15 5.47
N LEU A 78 3.30 -2.87 5.23
CA LEU A 78 3.71 -2.08 4.06
C LEU A 78 3.62 -2.84 2.76
N LYS A 79 4.03 -4.11 2.75
CA LYS A 79 4.13 -4.87 1.50
C LYS A 79 2.80 -4.99 0.77
N ALA A 80 1.73 -5.37 1.46
CA ALA A 80 0.43 -5.53 0.84
C ALA A 80 -0.07 -4.22 0.22
N LEU A 81 0.19 -3.09 0.88
CA LEU A 81 -0.21 -1.78 0.41
C LEU A 81 0.61 -1.31 -0.78
N LEU A 82 1.95 -1.42 -0.68
CA LEU A 82 2.84 -0.94 -1.73
C LEU A 82 2.69 -1.74 -3.03
N ASP A 83 2.43 -3.03 -2.94
CA ASP A 83 2.17 -3.86 -4.11
C ASP A 83 0.98 -3.34 -4.93
N CYS A 84 0.02 -2.70 -4.27
CA CYS A 84 -1.16 -2.15 -4.96
C CYS A 84 -0.82 -1.03 -5.93
N LEU A 85 0.28 -0.30 -5.71
CA LEU A 85 0.71 0.74 -6.65
C LEU A 85 1.08 0.13 -8.01
N GLU A 86 1.72 -1.04 -8.00
CA GLU A 86 2.01 -1.78 -9.23
C GLU A 86 0.75 -2.41 -9.81
N TYR A 87 -0.05 -3.08 -8.99
CA TYR A 87 -1.27 -3.74 -9.46
C TYR A 87 -2.26 -2.75 -10.06
N GLY A 88 -2.31 -1.53 -9.52
CA GLY A 88 -3.13 -0.45 -10.05
C GLY A 88 -2.49 0.27 -11.24
N ARG A 89 -1.28 -0.12 -11.61
CA ARG A 89 -0.52 0.48 -12.71
C ARG A 89 -0.32 1.99 -12.53
N VAL A 90 -0.14 2.41 -11.28
CA VAL A 90 0.25 3.78 -10.94
C VAL A 90 1.75 3.94 -11.13
N ILE A 91 2.51 2.92 -10.74
CA ILE A 91 3.93 2.79 -11.07
C ILE A 91 4.13 1.48 -11.83
N LYS A 92 5.24 1.38 -12.53
CA LYS A 92 5.56 0.19 -13.30
C LYS A 92 6.26 -0.87 -12.46
N ASP A 93 7.09 -0.44 -11.51
CA ASP A 93 7.95 -1.32 -10.73
C ASP A 93 8.19 -0.69 -9.35
N ASP A 94 8.16 -1.50 -8.30
CA ASP A 94 8.39 -1.03 -6.93
C ASP A 94 9.81 -0.47 -6.73
N ALA A 95 10.75 -0.82 -7.62
CA ALA A 95 12.09 -0.22 -7.61
C ALA A 95 12.07 1.30 -7.84
N GLN A 96 10.97 1.83 -8.36
CA GLN A 96 10.79 3.29 -8.51
C GLN A 96 10.60 3.99 -7.17
N ILE A 97 10.25 3.27 -6.11
CA ILE A 97 10.04 3.86 -4.79
C ILE A 97 11.41 4.11 -4.16
N ALA A 98 11.83 5.38 -4.16
CA ALA A 98 13.12 5.81 -3.66
C ALA A 98 13.09 6.19 -2.18
N ARG A 99 11.91 6.49 -1.64
CA ARG A 99 11.74 6.88 -0.24
C ARG A 99 10.38 6.45 0.27
N ILE A 100 10.37 5.91 1.47
CA ILE A 100 9.14 5.56 2.19
C ILE A 100 9.17 6.25 3.53
N GLN A 101 8.09 6.97 3.86
CA GLN A 101 7.87 7.52 5.18
C GLN A 101 6.56 6.94 5.70
N ALA A 102 6.62 6.16 6.76
CA ALA A 102 5.44 5.53 7.32
C ALA A 102 5.34 5.84 8.81
N SER A 103 4.15 6.11 9.27
CA SER A 103 3.89 6.39 10.67
C SER A 103 2.58 5.73 11.11
N ARG A 104 2.46 5.52 12.42
CA ARG A 104 1.26 5.00 13.05
C ARG A 104 0.79 6.04 14.05
N VAL A 105 -0.48 6.45 13.94
CA VAL A 105 -1.08 7.42 14.83
C VAL A 105 -2.39 6.88 15.38
N THR A 106 -2.80 7.39 16.52
CA THR A 106 -4.09 7.03 17.11
C THR A 106 -5.19 7.83 16.42
N GLY A 107 -6.25 7.14 16.00
CA GLY A 107 -7.41 7.77 15.37
C GLY A 107 -8.72 7.28 15.97
N THR A 108 -9.82 7.89 15.54
CA THR A 108 -11.16 7.47 15.95
C THR A 108 -11.63 6.24 15.16
N GLU A 109 -11.12 6.09 13.94
CA GLU A 109 -11.40 4.95 13.07
C GLU A 109 -10.08 4.41 12.56
N SER A 110 -10.02 3.11 12.29
CA SER A 110 -8.84 2.53 11.63
C SER A 110 -8.92 2.81 10.15
N GLU A 111 -7.90 3.50 9.62
CA GLU A 111 -7.80 3.80 8.20
C GLU A 111 -6.35 4.00 7.79
N THR A 112 -6.11 3.96 6.50
CA THR A 112 -4.77 4.11 5.94
C THR A 112 -4.79 5.26 4.94
N VAL A 113 -3.88 6.21 5.11
CA VAL A 113 -3.68 7.29 4.15
C VAL A 113 -2.38 7.02 3.40
N ILE A 114 -2.44 7.02 2.08
CA ILE A 114 -1.26 6.87 1.24
C ILE A 114 -1.15 8.07 0.30
N GLU A 115 0.03 8.66 0.23
CA GLU A 115 0.36 9.72 -0.70
C GLU A 115 1.58 9.31 -1.50
N MET A 116 1.56 9.60 -2.79
CA MET A 116 2.71 9.39 -3.68
C MET A 116 3.09 10.73 -4.28
N ARG A 117 4.39 11.02 -4.24
CA ARG A 117 4.97 12.23 -4.81
C ARG A 117 6.14 11.86 -5.71
N GLU A 118 6.44 12.73 -6.66
CA GLU A 118 7.69 12.61 -7.39
C GLU A 118 8.84 12.80 -6.41
N TYR A 119 9.83 11.91 -6.47
CA TYR A 119 10.98 11.98 -5.56
C TYR A 119 11.92 13.12 -5.96
N SER A 120 12.33 13.90 -4.97
CA SER A 120 13.30 14.98 -5.15
C SER A 120 14.54 14.69 -4.33
N TYR A 121 15.69 14.81 -4.97
CA TYR A 121 16.98 14.62 -4.31
C TYR A 121 17.41 15.81 -3.45
N MET A 122 16.66 16.89 -3.49
CA MET A 122 17.00 18.10 -2.71
C MET A 122 16.19 18.22 -1.44
#